data_c329381d7c5825969d9f123ae36de8f1
#
_entry.id   c329381d7c5825969d9f123ae36de8f1
#
_cell.length_a   1.000
_cell.length_b   1.000
_cell.length_c   1.000
_cell.angle_alpha   90.00
_cell.angle_beta   90.00
_cell.angle_gamma   90.00
#
_symmetry.space_group_name_H-M   'P 1'
#
loop_
_entity.id
_entity.type
_entity.pdbx_description
1 polymer ?
#
loop_
_entity_poly.entity_id
_entity_poly.type
_entity_poly.pdbx_seq_one_letter_code
_entity_poly.pdbx_strand_id
1 'polypeptide(L)'
;MRPNLTTLQIAFRIFLACAAGLLFTVLPVRAESYLSGTYRCTTVEIDGKAAPCKAPSLILKSDGSYRMLSETGTYEVLAGHWLVLSASKRHGRAKLDGSSKEIIFTFVSGGKKSKIVYRRKYQRPDGWVAS
;
A
#
# COMPACT_ATOMS: atom_id res chain seq x y z
N MET A 1 -6.15 -51.09 -32.85
CA MET A 1 -6.96 -50.43 -31.88
C MET A 1 -6.21 -49.54 -30.93
N ARG A 2 -5.56 -48.52 -31.44
CA ARG A 2 -4.75 -47.62 -30.57
C ARG A 2 -4.87 -46.14 -30.90
N PRO A 3 -6.02 -45.69 -31.44
CA PRO A 3 -6.19 -44.24 -31.64
C PRO A 3 -6.39 -43.48 -30.36
N ASN A 4 -6.77 -44.15 -29.28
CA ASN A 4 -7.12 -43.51 -28.01
C ASN A 4 -5.93 -42.90 -27.28
N LEU A 5 -4.76 -43.55 -27.39
CA LEU A 5 -3.53 -43.03 -26.75
C LEU A 5 -3.04 -41.72 -27.37
N THR A 6 -3.16 -41.59 -28.68
CA THR A 6 -2.75 -40.38 -29.39
C THR A 6 -3.67 -39.20 -29.04
N THR A 7 -4.99 -39.50 -28.93
CA THR A 7 -5.96 -38.48 -28.56
C THR A 7 -5.77 -38.02 -27.11
N LEU A 8 -5.43 -38.92 -26.20
CA LEU A 8 -5.14 -38.60 -24.83
C LEU A 8 -3.88 -37.74 -24.69
N GLN A 9 -2.87 -38.04 -25.47
CA GLN A 9 -1.64 -37.24 -25.45
C GLN A 9 -1.85 -35.80 -25.98
N ILE A 10 -2.66 -35.64 -26.99
CA ILE A 10 -2.98 -34.33 -27.52
C ILE A 10 -3.81 -33.51 -26.50
N ALA A 11 -4.79 -34.13 -25.88
CA ALA A 11 -5.59 -33.50 -24.84
C ALA A 11 -4.74 -33.07 -23.64
N PHE A 12 -3.81 -33.91 -23.26
CA PHE A 12 -2.89 -33.60 -22.15
C PHE A 12 -1.94 -32.44 -22.46
N ARG A 13 -1.45 -32.37 -23.68
CA ARG A 13 -0.61 -31.26 -24.12
C ARG A 13 -1.34 -29.92 -24.15
N ILE A 14 -2.57 -29.92 -24.61
CA ILE A 14 -3.43 -28.75 -24.63
C ILE A 14 -3.69 -28.27 -23.20
N PHE A 15 -3.97 -29.19 -22.29
CA PHE A 15 -4.19 -28.86 -20.89
C PHE A 15 -2.96 -28.24 -20.24
N LEU A 16 -1.76 -28.75 -20.51
CA LEU A 16 -0.51 -28.20 -19.99
C LEU A 16 -0.25 -26.80 -20.51
N ALA A 17 -0.56 -26.51 -21.76
CA ALA A 17 -0.40 -25.20 -22.34
C ALA A 17 -1.32 -24.18 -21.64
N CYS A 18 -2.56 -24.55 -21.37
CA CYS A 18 -3.49 -23.68 -20.62
C CYS A 18 -3.02 -23.41 -19.19
N ALA A 19 -2.49 -24.44 -18.50
CA ALA A 19 -1.96 -24.26 -17.16
C ALA A 19 -0.74 -23.33 -17.13
N ALA A 20 0.15 -23.43 -18.10
CA ALA A 20 1.29 -22.53 -18.22
C ALA A 20 0.87 -21.08 -18.50
N GLY A 21 -0.17 -20.87 -19.31
CA GLY A 21 -0.72 -19.55 -19.56
C GLY A 21 -1.34 -18.92 -18.34
N LEU A 22 -1.98 -19.69 -17.47
CA LEU A 22 -2.55 -19.21 -16.22
C LEU A 22 -1.49 -18.71 -15.23
N LEU A 23 -0.31 -19.31 -15.22
CA LEU A 23 0.78 -18.91 -14.33
C LEU A 23 1.31 -17.51 -14.65
N PHE A 24 1.22 -17.06 -15.90
CA PHE A 24 1.65 -15.74 -16.31
C PHE A 24 0.67 -14.62 -15.91
N THR A 25 -0.55 -14.95 -15.57
CA THR A 25 -1.56 -13.95 -15.21
C THR A 25 -1.52 -13.57 -13.73
N VAL A 26 -0.81 -14.34 -12.91
CA VAL A 26 -0.64 -14.04 -11.48
C VAL A 26 0.63 -13.21 -11.30
N LEU A 27 0.55 -11.94 -11.67
CA LEU A 27 1.60 -10.98 -11.35
C LEU A 27 1.40 -10.47 -9.93
N PRO A 28 2.45 -10.40 -9.11
CA PRO A 28 2.32 -9.79 -7.79
C PRO A 28 1.89 -8.34 -7.95
N VAL A 29 0.94 -7.92 -7.12
CA VAL A 29 0.50 -6.53 -7.07
C VAL A 29 1.69 -5.69 -6.64
N ARG A 30 2.17 -4.85 -7.52
CA ARG A 30 3.27 -3.95 -7.20
C ARG A 30 2.75 -2.76 -6.41
N ALA A 31 3.56 -2.29 -5.46
CA ALA A 31 3.30 -1.04 -4.79
C ALA A 31 3.16 0.09 -5.82
N GLU A 32 2.20 0.96 -5.57
CA GLU A 32 1.97 2.12 -6.44
C GLU A 32 3.10 3.12 -6.28
N SER A 33 4.00 3.19 -7.24
CA SER A 33 5.19 4.06 -7.18
C SER A 33 4.86 5.55 -7.04
N TYR A 34 3.67 5.96 -7.47
CA TYR A 34 3.23 7.35 -7.32
C TYR A 34 3.02 7.76 -5.85
N LEU A 35 2.88 6.80 -4.95
CA LEU A 35 2.76 7.05 -3.52
C LEU A 35 4.10 7.20 -2.81
N SER A 36 5.21 6.89 -3.47
CA SER A 36 6.52 6.98 -2.83
C SER A 36 6.83 8.41 -2.40
N GLY A 37 7.39 8.56 -1.22
CA GLY A 37 7.75 9.86 -0.68
C GLY A 37 7.70 9.89 0.84
N THR A 38 8.01 11.04 1.40
CA THR A 38 7.97 11.29 2.83
C THR A 38 6.70 12.04 3.19
N TYR A 39 5.96 11.49 4.13
CA TYR A 39 4.71 12.06 4.63
C TYR A 39 4.90 12.51 6.06
N ARG A 40 4.48 13.73 6.36
CA ARG A 40 4.53 14.29 7.71
C ARG A 40 3.15 14.41 8.31
N CYS A 41 3.05 14.19 9.61
CA CYS A 41 1.85 14.45 10.35
C CYS A 41 1.54 15.96 10.30
N THR A 42 0.34 16.30 9.86
CA THR A 42 -0.12 17.69 9.80
C THR A 42 -1.22 17.97 10.79
N THR A 43 -2.06 16.98 11.10
CA THR A 43 -3.21 17.16 11.98
C THR A 43 -3.42 15.90 12.80
N VAL A 44 -3.71 16.07 14.08
CA VAL A 44 -4.17 15.01 14.96
C VAL A 44 -5.44 15.49 15.66
N GLU A 45 -6.45 14.64 15.66
CA GLU A 45 -7.68 14.85 16.41
C GLU A 45 -7.95 13.66 17.32
N ILE A 46 -8.32 13.92 18.55
CA ILE A 46 -8.74 12.91 19.52
C ILE A 46 -10.14 13.28 19.98
N ASP A 47 -11.12 12.42 19.69
CA ASP A 47 -12.54 12.67 19.92
C ASP A 47 -13.02 14.02 19.33
N GLY A 48 -12.55 14.34 18.12
CA GLY A 48 -12.88 15.58 17.42
C GLY A 48 -12.13 16.81 17.87
N LYS A 49 -11.25 16.70 18.87
CA LYS A 49 -10.47 17.83 19.38
C LYS A 49 -9.05 17.80 18.83
N ALA A 50 -8.54 18.94 18.42
CA ALA A 50 -7.18 19.08 17.94
C ALA A 50 -6.16 18.70 19.04
N ALA A 51 -5.14 17.96 18.62
CA ALA A 51 -4.06 17.53 19.49
C ALA A 51 -2.71 17.79 18.80
N PRO A 52 -1.59 17.83 19.54
CA PRO A 52 -0.28 18.02 18.95
C PRO A 52 0.11 16.85 18.04
N CYS A 53 0.75 17.17 16.91
CA CYS A 53 1.25 16.20 15.95
C CYS A 53 2.60 15.64 16.42
N LYS A 54 2.55 14.54 17.16
CA LYS A 54 3.75 13.85 17.68
C LYS A 54 4.03 12.54 16.93
N ALA A 55 3.24 12.23 15.92
CA ALA A 55 3.43 11.02 15.14
C ALA A 55 4.70 11.13 14.27
N PRO A 56 5.48 10.04 14.16
CA PRO A 56 6.68 10.05 13.33
C PRO A 56 6.34 10.17 11.85
N SER A 57 7.29 10.62 11.05
CA SER A 57 7.13 10.67 9.61
C SER A 57 6.96 9.27 9.03
N LEU A 58 6.12 9.16 8.00
CA LEU A 58 5.92 7.93 7.24
C LEU A 58 6.65 8.05 5.92
N ILE A 59 7.54 7.09 5.64
CA ILE A 59 8.29 7.04 4.38
C ILE A 59 7.78 5.85 3.59
N LEU A 60 7.18 6.12 2.43
CA LEU A 60 6.78 5.09 1.47
C LEU A 60 7.82 5.04 0.37
N LYS A 61 8.40 3.86 0.15
CA LYS A 61 9.43 3.64 -0.88
C LYS A 61 8.81 3.06 -2.13
N SER A 62 9.43 3.33 -3.27
CA SER A 62 8.96 2.84 -4.57
C SER A 62 9.02 1.32 -4.73
N ASP A 63 9.81 0.64 -3.91
CA ASP A 63 9.91 -0.82 -3.90
C ASP A 63 8.79 -1.52 -3.14
N GLY A 64 7.85 -0.77 -2.55
CA GLY A 64 6.74 -1.31 -1.77
C GLY A 64 7.02 -1.45 -0.28
N SER A 65 8.18 -1.04 0.18
CA SER A 65 8.50 -1.00 1.61
C SER A 65 8.15 0.35 2.22
N TYR A 66 7.97 0.37 3.55
CA TYR A 66 7.77 1.60 4.28
C TYR A 66 8.62 1.63 5.56
N ARG A 67 8.79 2.82 6.07
CA ARG A 67 9.46 3.06 7.34
C ARG A 67 8.72 4.14 8.13
N MET A 68 8.53 3.86 9.42
CA MET A 68 7.97 4.81 10.38
C MET A 68 8.75 4.66 11.68
N LEU A 69 9.71 5.54 11.96
CA LEU A 69 10.74 5.36 13.00
C LEU A 69 11.49 4.04 12.81
N SER A 70 11.41 3.17 13.80
CA SER A 70 12.01 1.83 13.77
C SER A 70 11.11 0.77 13.15
N GLU A 71 9.84 1.09 12.88
CA GLU A 71 8.92 0.17 12.22
C GLU A 71 9.20 0.13 10.73
N THR A 72 9.40 -1.06 10.21
CA THR A 72 9.57 -1.30 8.77
C THR A 72 8.64 -2.41 8.32
N GLY A 73 8.22 -2.37 7.09
CA GLY A 73 7.34 -3.38 6.51
C GLY A 73 7.06 -3.07 5.06
N THR A 74 5.98 -3.63 4.56
CA THR A 74 5.48 -3.40 3.20
C THR A 74 4.13 -2.70 3.25
N TYR A 75 3.80 -2.00 2.17
CA TYR A 75 2.49 -1.38 2.04
C TYR A 75 1.76 -1.86 0.80
N GLU A 76 0.45 -1.87 0.87
CA GLU A 76 -0.45 -2.21 -0.22
C GLU A 76 -1.54 -1.17 -0.35
N VAL A 77 -2.03 -0.98 -1.57
CA VAL A 77 -3.19 -0.14 -1.85
C VAL A 77 -4.35 -1.03 -2.26
N LEU A 78 -5.42 -0.98 -1.50
CA LEU A 78 -6.64 -1.76 -1.77
C LEU A 78 -7.70 -0.84 -2.38
N ALA A 79 -8.35 -1.33 -3.44
CA ALA A 79 -9.43 -0.63 -4.15
C ALA A 79 -9.06 0.81 -4.57
N GLY A 80 -7.78 1.11 -4.73
CA GLY A 80 -7.27 2.41 -5.15
C GLY A 80 -7.32 3.53 -4.10
N HIS A 81 -7.88 3.28 -2.92
CA HIS A 81 -8.06 4.33 -1.91
C HIS A 81 -7.79 3.93 -0.46
N TRP A 82 -7.38 2.68 -0.22
CA TRP A 82 -7.01 2.22 1.11
C TRP A 82 -5.55 1.83 1.15
N LEU A 83 -4.80 2.41 2.07
CA LEU A 83 -3.41 2.04 2.33
C LEU A 83 -3.37 1.09 3.52
N VAL A 84 -2.68 -0.03 3.36
CA VAL A 84 -2.48 -1.01 4.42
C VAL A 84 -1.00 -1.19 4.67
N LEU A 85 -0.57 -1.01 5.92
CA LEU A 85 0.80 -1.22 6.36
C LEU A 85 0.91 -2.58 7.05
N SER A 86 1.82 -3.43 6.58
CA SER A 86 1.92 -4.82 7.03
C SER A 86 2.26 -4.98 8.51
N ALA A 87 3.11 -4.11 9.05
CA ALA A 87 3.56 -4.20 10.43
C ALA A 87 2.78 -3.30 11.39
N SER A 88 1.92 -2.42 10.88
CA SER A 88 1.18 -1.50 11.73
C SER A 88 -0.10 -2.15 12.26
N LYS A 89 -0.03 -2.67 13.45
CA LYS A 89 -1.19 -3.23 14.16
C LYS A 89 -2.10 -2.16 14.76
N ARG A 90 -1.59 -0.95 14.95
CA ARG A 90 -2.31 0.13 15.63
C ARG A 90 -3.26 0.88 14.72
N HIS A 91 -2.90 1.05 13.48
CA HIS A 91 -3.55 2.02 12.60
C HIS A 91 -4.47 1.39 11.56
N GLY A 92 -4.38 0.08 11.35
CA GLY A 92 -5.24 -0.61 10.38
C GLY A 92 -5.10 -0.03 8.98
N ARG A 93 -6.22 0.31 8.39
CA ARG A 93 -6.26 0.91 7.05
C ARG A 93 -6.24 2.43 7.14
N ALA A 94 -5.45 3.04 6.26
CA ALA A 94 -5.50 4.47 6.05
C ALA A 94 -6.29 4.78 4.79
N LYS A 95 -7.04 5.87 4.80
CA LYS A 95 -7.71 6.38 3.61
C LYS A 95 -6.76 7.26 2.83
N LEU A 96 -6.69 7.02 1.51
CA LEU A 96 -5.94 7.87 0.60
C LEU A 96 -6.87 8.92 0.03
N ASP A 97 -6.51 10.17 0.17
CA ASP A 97 -7.13 11.26 -0.56
C ASP A 97 -6.25 11.58 -1.77
N GLY A 98 -6.69 11.15 -2.95
CA GLY A 98 -5.91 11.27 -4.17
C GLY A 98 -5.72 12.70 -4.65
N SER A 99 -6.65 13.61 -4.33
CA SER A 99 -6.58 15.00 -4.78
C SER A 99 -5.63 15.84 -3.95
N SER A 100 -5.55 15.60 -2.65
CA SER A 100 -4.73 16.37 -1.72
C SER A 100 -3.45 15.68 -1.28
N LYS A 101 -3.22 14.45 -1.75
CA LYS A 101 -2.06 13.63 -1.39
C LYS A 101 -1.92 13.44 0.12
N GLU A 102 -3.05 13.22 0.76
CA GLU A 102 -3.14 12.96 2.19
C GLU A 102 -3.35 11.49 2.48
N ILE A 103 -2.81 11.05 3.60
CA ILE A 103 -3.04 9.72 4.17
C ILE A 103 -3.69 9.92 5.52
N ILE A 104 -4.88 9.38 5.70
CA ILE A 104 -5.69 9.59 6.90
C ILE A 104 -5.84 8.27 7.63
N PHE A 105 -5.27 8.19 8.83
CA PHE A 105 -5.46 7.07 9.75
C PHE A 105 -6.56 7.41 10.74
N THR A 106 -7.51 6.48 10.90
CA THR A 106 -8.56 6.59 11.90
C THR A 106 -8.57 5.30 12.72
N PHE A 107 -8.47 5.41 14.02
CA PHE A 107 -8.43 4.26 14.92
C PHE A 107 -8.97 4.61 16.30
N VAL A 108 -9.30 3.59 17.08
CA VAL A 108 -9.76 3.74 18.45
C VAL A 108 -8.67 3.25 19.39
N SER A 109 -8.27 4.08 20.34
CA SER A 109 -7.27 3.75 21.35
C SER A 109 -7.74 4.24 22.71
N GLY A 110 -7.79 3.35 23.70
CA GLY A 110 -8.24 3.71 25.04
C GLY A 110 -9.67 4.24 25.09
N GLY A 111 -10.57 3.76 24.21
CA GLY A 111 -11.94 4.23 24.12
C GLY A 111 -12.09 5.57 23.40
N LYS A 112 -11.01 6.17 22.93
CA LYS A 112 -11.02 7.44 22.22
C LYS A 112 -10.79 7.23 20.74
N LYS A 113 -11.54 7.95 19.91
CA LYS A 113 -11.39 7.94 18.45
C LYS A 113 -10.31 8.92 18.04
N SER A 114 -9.28 8.41 17.40
CA SER A 114 -8.13 9.20 16.93
C SER A 114 -8.11 9.28 15.42
N LYS A 115 -7.75 10.44 14.90
CA LYS A 115 -7.54 10.69 13.49
C LYS A 115 -6.20 11.37 13.29
N ILE A 116 -5.36 10.80 12.45
CA ILE A 116 -4.05 11.35 12.12
C ILE A 116 -4.00 11.58 10.63
N VAL A 117 -3.69 12.79 10.22
CA VAL A 117 -3.56 13.18 8.82
C VAL A 117 -2.09 13.40 8.51
N TYR A 118 -1.62 12.65 7.51
CA TYR A 118 -0.29 12.81 6.94
C TYR A 118 -0.40 13.48 5.59
N ARG A 119 0.53 14.38 5.31
CA ARG A 119 0.62 15.03 4.02
C ARG A 119 2.02 14.84 3.45
N ARG A 120 2.09 14.61 2.12
CA ARG A 120 3.36 14.42 1.43
C ARG A 120 4.17 15.71 1.48
N LYS A 121 5.44 15.57 1.85
CA LYS A 121 6.39 16.66 1.75
C LYS A 121 6.68 16.93 0.28
N TYR A 122 6.45 18.17 -0.17
CA TYR A 122 6.73 18.54 -1.53
C TYR A 122 8.24 18.51 -1.80
N GLN A 123 8.63 17.76 -2.82
CA GLN A 123 9.99 17.78 -3.34
C GLN A 123 9.93 18.33 -4.75
N ARG A 124 10.68 19.41 -5.00
CA ARG A 124 10.82 19.93 -6.35
C ARG A 124 11.61 18.93 -7.21
N PRO A 125 11.22 18.72 -8.50
CA PRO A 125 11.85 17.74 -9.37
C PRO A 125 13.33 17.99 -9.65
N ASP A 126 13.81 19.20 -9.46
CA ASP A 126 15.17 19.65 -9.79
C ASP A 126 16.11 19.68 -8.58
N GLY A 127 15.78 18.96 -7.52
CA GLY A 127 16.62 18.87 -6.33
C GLY A 127 16.65 20.11 -5.45
N TRP A 128 15.83 21.11 -5.73
CA TRP A 128 15.71 22.29 -4.91
C TRP A 128 15.05 21.94 -3.57
N VAL A 129 15.78 22.15 -2.50
CA VAL A 129 15.21 22.05 -1.17
C VAL A 129 14.60 23.40 -0.84
N ALA A 130 13.29 23.45 -0.70
CA ALA A 130 12.62 24.63 -0.16
C ALA A 130 13.03 24.77 1.30
N SER A 131 13.83 25.76 1.58
CA SER A 131 14.23 26.14 2.94
C SER A 131 13.05 26.80 3.67
#